data_4d72617fc05d7e5913b6c40fd35f8a76
#
_entry.id   4d72617fc05d7e5913b6c40fd35f8a76
#
_cell.length_a   1.000
_cell.length_b   1.000
_cell.length_c   1.000
_cell.angle_alpha   90.00
_cell.angle_beta   90.00
_cell.angle_gamma   90.00
#
_symmetry.space_group_name_H-M   'P 1'
#
loop_
_entity.id
_entity.type
_entity.pdbx_description
1 polymer ?
#
loop_
_entity_poly.entity_id
_entity_poly.type
_entity_poly.pdbx_seq_one_letter_code
_entity_poly.pdbx_strand_id
1 'polypeptide(L)'
;MTEPTNLRLIDLLAATAHELVAGVNADACTVSRVIGDVLILITERAPEGMTLLGGQGYLVPDYPLTQAVLSSGRPRAMTLSDEDADPAEADVLVELGFASLLMLPLAIGGRTWGLVELYRLEPHPFDAKDMSVAGEILARASARADG
;
A
#
# COMPACT_ATOMS: atom_id res chain seq x y z
N MET A 1 17.44 7.14 21.48
CA MET A 1 16.17 7.86 21.34
C MET A 1 15.44 7.59 20.04
N THR A 2 15.93 6.63 19.26
CA THR A 2 15.27 6.22 18.01
C THR A 2 14.02 5.38 18.23
N GLU A 3 13.98 4.57 19.29
CA GLU A 3 12.85 3.66 19.54
C GLU A 3 11.52 4.38 19.72
N PRO A 4 11.40 5.45 20.55
CA PRO A 4 10.12 6.16 20.67
C PRO A 4 9.67 6.77 19.35
N THR A 5 10.62 7.23 18.52
CA THR A 5 10.31 7.76 17.20
C THR A 5 9.81 6.67 16.27
N ASN A 6 10.43 5.48 16.30
CA ASN A 6 10.01 4.35 15.50
C ASN A 6 8.61 3.85 15.88
N LEU A 7 8.31 3.79 17.19
CA LEU A 7 6.99 3.41 17.68
C LEU A 7 5.94 4.43 17.24
N ARG A 8 6.27 5.73 17.28
CA ARG A 8 5.38 6.78 16.81
C ARG A 8 5.11 6.66 15.32
N LEU A 9 6.13 6.31 14.54
CA LEU A 9 5.97 6.11 13.11
C LEU A 9 5.05 4.92 12.83
N ILE A 10 5.23 3.81 13.52
CA ILE A 10 4.37 2.63 13.35
C ILE A 10 2.92 2.99 13.72
N ASP A 11 2.71 3.70 14.82
CA ASP A 11 1.37 4.14 15.22
C ASP A 11 0.76 5.08 14.19
N LEU A 12 1.55 6.01 13.65
CA LEU A 12 1.10 6.92 12.61
C LEU A 12 0.68 6.14 11.35
N LEU A 13 1.47 5.17 10.94
CA LEU A 13 1.17 4.38 9.76
C LEU A 13 -0.05 3.49 9.96
N ALA A 14 -0.24 2.94 11.14
CA ALA A 14 -1.44 2.17 11.47
C ALA A 14 -2.69 3.04 11.42
N ALA A 15 -2.62 4.25 11.97
CA ALA A 15 -3.73 5.21 11.91
C ALA A 15 -4.00 5.64 10.46
N THR A 16 -2.95 5.82 9.68
CA THR A 16 -3.05 6.18 8.26
C THR A 16 -3.74 5.06 7.46
N ALA A 17 -3.37 3.80 7.71
CA ALA A 17 -4.01 2.65 7.06
C ALA A 17 -5.51 2.63 7.36
N HIS A 18 -5.90 2.90 8.60
CA HIS A 18 -7.30 2.99 9.00
C HIS A 18 -8.02 4.11 8.25
N GLU A 19 -7.40 5.28 8.17
CA GLU A 19 -7.97 6.44 7.48
C GLU A 19 -8.12 6.17 5.97
N LEU A 20 -7.14 5.52 5.36
CA LEU A 20 -7.18 5.16 3.94
C LEU A 20 -8.32 4.20 3.64
N VAL A 21 -8.47 3.15 4.43
CA VAL A 21 -9.55 2.18 4.25
C VAL A 21 -10.91 2.87 4.28
N ALA A 22 -11.13 3.75 5.25
CA ALA A 22 -12.37 4.51 5.36
C ALA A 22 -12.53 5.52 4.22
N GLY A 23 -11.45 6.22 3.88
CA GLY A 23 -11.49 7.34 2.94
C GLY A 23 -11.76 6.93 1.50
N VAL A 24 -11.27 5.78 1.06
CA VAL A 24 -11.47 5.28 -0.31
C VAL A 24 -12.37 4.06 -0.37
N ASN A 25 -13.01 3.72 0.73
CA ASN A 25 -13.91 2.57 0.80
C ASN A 25 -13.20 1.29 0.34
N ALA A 26 -12.03 1.03 0.89
CA ALA A 26 -11.29 -0.20 0.67
C ALA A 26 -11.62 -1.22 1.76
N ASP A 27 -11.33 -2.49 1.48
CA ASP A 27 -11.55 -3.57 2.44
C ASP A 27 -10.30 -3.87 3.25
N ALA A 28 -9.13 -3.55 2.71
CA ALA A 28 -7.86 -3.81 3.38
C ALA A 28 -6.78 -2.84 2.92
N CYS A 29 -5.73 -2.73 3.73
CA CYS A 29 -4.57 -1.88 3.45
C CYS A 29 -3.32 -2.53 4.02
N THR A 30 -2.23 -2.48 3.27
CA THR A 30 -0.90 -2.81 3.78
C THR A 30 0.01 -1.61 3.62
N VAL A 31 0.92 -1.42 4.58
CA VAL A 31 1.99 -0.44 4.50
C VAL A 31 3.29 -1.19 4.68
N SER A 32 4.14 -1.13 3.66
CA SER A 32 5.42 -1.83 3.64
C SER A 32 6.54 -0.84 3.47
N ARG A 33 7.68 -1.13 4.09
CA ARG A 33 8.90 -0.35 3.91
C ARG A 33 9.74 -0.99 2.81
N VAL A 34 10.32 -0.15 1.93
CA VAL A 34 11.27 -0.62 0.94
C VAL A 34 12.70 -0.44 1.48
N ILE A 35 13.46 -1.53 1.48
CA ILE A 35 14.88 -1.53 1.88
C ILE A 35 15.63 -2.22 0.76
N GLY A 36 16.38 -1.45 -0.06
CA GLY A 36 16.99 -1.99 -1.26
C GLY A 36 15.93 -2.54 -2.19
N ASP A 37 15.99 -3.83 -2.49
CA ASP A 37 15.05 -4.52 -3.37
C ASP A 37 13.97 -5.30 -2.61
N VAL A 38 13.85 -5.09 -1.30
CA VAL A 38 12.92 -5.86 -0.47
C VAL A 38 11.84 -4.96 0.09
N LEU A 39 10.59 -5.44 0.04
CA LEU A 39 9.47 -4.85 0.75
C LEU A 39 9.22 -5.65 2.03
N ILE A 40 9.15 -4.93 3.15
CA ILE A 40 8.91 -5.54 4.45
C ILE A 40 7.63 -4.94 5.02
N LEU A 41 6.66 -5.79 5.34
CA LEU A 41 5.39 -5.34 5.92
C LEU A 41 5.63 -4.67 7.27
N ILE A 42 5.09 -3.47 7.43
CA ILE A 42 5.15 -2.71 8.70
C ILE A 42 3.83 -2.81 9.43
N THR A 43 2.71 -2.59 8.73
CA THR A 43 1.38 -2.69 9.33
C THR A 43 0.37 -3.10 8.27
N GLU A 44 -0.69 -3.75 8.71
CA GLU A 44 -1.81 -4.08 7.83
C GLU A 44 -3.12 -3.86 8.55
N ARG A 45 -4.14 -3.50 7.76
CA ARG A 45 -5.52 -3.47 8.22
C ARG A 45 -6.31 -4.37 7.29
N ALA A 46 -6.90 -5.40 7.86
CA ALA A 46 -7.60 -6.43 7.10
C ALA A 46 -8.96 -6.72 7.73
N PRO A 47 -9.90 -7.31 6.97
CA PRO A 47 -11.14 -7.80 7.54
C PRO A 47 -10.86 -8.78 8.70
N GLU A 48 -11.78 -8.80 9.66
CA GLU A 48 -11.63 -9.64 10.84
C GLU A 48 -11.36 -11.10 10.45
N GLY A 49 -10.37 -11.69 11.09
CA GLY A 49 -9.98 -13.08 10.83
C GLY A 49 -9.08 -13.29 9.62
N MET A 50 -8.70 -12.20 8.93
CA MET A 50 -7.84 -12.30 7.76
C MET A 50 -6.47 -11.71 8.05
N THR A 51 -5.41 -12.44 7.65
CA THR A 51 -4.03 -11.95 7.68
C THR A 51 -3.52 -11.94 6.24
N LEU A 52 -3.05 -10.78 5.76
CA LEU A 52 -2.72 -10.61 4.35
C LEU A 52 -1.33 -11.17 4.02
N LEU A 53 -0.29 -10.57 4.57
CA LEU A 53 1.07 -10.91 4.17
C LEU A 53 1.80 -11.81 5.17
N GLY A 54 1.26 -11.99 6.37
CA GLY A 54 1.83 -12.91 7.36
C GLY A 54 3.27 -12.61 7.74
N GLY A 55 3.72 -11.36 7.61
CA GLY A 55 5.10 -10.99 7.90
C GLY A 55 6.11 -11.35 6.83
N GLN A 56 5.65 -11.80 5.67
CA GLN A 56 6.54 -12.12 4.54
C GLN A 56 7.13 -10.87 3.91
N GLY A 57 8.35 -10.99 3.43
CA GLY A 57 8.97 -9.98 2.59
C GLY A 57 8.78 -10.32 1.11
N TYR A 58 8.81 -9.30 0.27
CA TYR A 58 8.71 -9.47 -1.17
C TYR A 58 9.91 -8.85 -1.85
N LEU A 59 10.38 -9.49 -2.94
CA LEU A 59 11.43 -8.92 -3.78
C LEU A 59 10.80 -8.04 -4.84
N VAL A 60 11.09 -6.75 -4.79
CA VAL A 60 10.52 -5.76 -5.72
C VAL A 60 10.70 -6.14 -7.20
N PRO A 61 11.90 -6.64 -7.63
CA PRO A 61 12.07 -7.00 -9.05
C PRO A 61 11.14 -8.11 -9.54
N ASP A 62 10.58 -8.91 -8.64
CA ASP A 62 9.64 -9.97 -9.03
C ASP A 62 8.24 -9.43 -9.32
N TYR A 63 7.98 -8.15 -9.00
CA TYR A 63 6.68 -7.51 -9.15
C TYR A 63 6.79 -6.24 -9.98
N PRO A 64 6.66 -6.34 -11.33
CA PRO A 64 6.87 -5.20 -12.22
C PRO A 64 5.99 -3.98 -11.91
N LEU A 65 4.74 -4.18 -11.51
CA LEU A 65 3.85 -3.07 -11.16
C LEU A 65 4.34 -2.34 -9.91
N THR A 66 4.73 -3.09 -8.89
CA THR A 66 5.33 -2.54 -7.67
C THR A 66 6.57 -1.73 -7.98
N GLN A 67 7.45 -2.29 -8.81
CA GLN A 67 8.67 -1.61 -9.22
C GLN A 67 8.36 -0.31 -9.96
N ALA A 68 7.36 -0.31 -10.84
CA ALA A 68 6.95 0.88 -11.58
C ALA A 68 6.44 1.98 -10.64
N VAL A 69 5.66 1.62 -9.61
CA VAL A 69 5.16 2.59 -8.63
C VAL A 69 6.32 3.21 -7.84
N LEU A 70 7.23 2.36 -7.36
CA LEU A 70 8.35 2.84 -6.54
C LEU A 70 9.32 3.70 -7.35
N SER A 71 9.59 3.34 -8.61
CA SER A 71 10.54 4.09 -9.43
C SER A 71 9.94 5.35 -10.04
N SER A 72 8.64 5.36 -10.38
CA SER A 72 7.98 6.52 -10.98
C SER A 72 7.48 7.52 -9.95
N GLY A 73 7.23 7.07 -8.72
CA GLY A 73 6.60 7.90 -7.70
C GLY A 73 5.12 8.17 -7.97
N ARG A 74 4.48 7.35 -8.80
CA ARG A 74 3.08 7.54 -9.21
C ARG A 74 2.22 6.36 -8.79
N PRO A 75 0.96 6.61 -8.37
CA PRO A 75 0.04 5.52 -8.03
C PRO A 75 -0.36 4.74 -9.27
N ARG A 76 -0.72 3.47 -9.05
CA ARG A 76 -1.24 2.58 -10.08
C ARG A 76 -2.40 1.78 -9.52
N ALA A 77 -3.42 1.60 -10.33
CA ALA A 77 -4.57 0.76 -9.97
C ALA A 77 -4.69 -0.41 -10.93
N MET A 78 -5.20 -1.52 -10.42
CA MET A 78 -5.40 -2.74 -11.21
C MET A 78 -6.63 -3.48 -10.69
N THR A 79 -7.39 -4.08 -11.61
CA THR A 79 -8.49 -5.00 -11.29
C THR A 79 -8.23 -6.30 -12.03
N LEU A 80 -8.61 -7.44 -11.42
CA LEU A 80 -8.37 -8.75 -12.03
C LEU A 80 -8.98 -8.88 -13.43
N SER A 81 -10.08 -8.16 -13.69
CA SER A 81 -10.75 -8.19 -14.98
C SER A 81 -10.10 -7.33 -16.06
N ASP A 82 -9.07 -6.56 -15.71
CA ASP A 82 -8.37 -5.73 -16.70
C ASP A 82 -7.62 -6.60 -17.71
N GLU A 83 -7.69 -6.23 -18.98
CA GLU A 83 -6.99 -6.96 -20.03
C GLU A 83 -5.47 -6.90 -19.87
N ASP A 84 -4.97 -5.78 -19.35
CA ASP A 84 -3.55 -5.54 -19.14
C ASP A 84 -3.12 -5.75 -17.68
N ALA A 85 -3.89 -6.52 -16.91
CA ALA A 85 -3.56 -6.81 -15.52
C ALA A 85 -2.16 -7.45 -15.42
N ASP A 86 -1.34 -6.93 -14.51
CA ASP A 86 -0.01 -7.49 -14.28
C ASP A 86 -0.12 -8.91 -13.70
N PRO A 87 0.47 -9.93 -14.36
CA PRO A 87 0.28 -11.32 -13.92
C PRO A 87 0.78 -11.60 -12.50
N ALA A 88 1.90 -11.02 -12.12
CA ALA A 88 2.48 -11.25 -10.79
C ALA A 88 1.55 -10.70 -9.69
N GLU A 89 1.02 -9.49 -9.88
CA GLU A 89 0.07 -8.89 -8.93
C GLU A 89 -1.28 -9.59 -8.97
N ALA A 90 -1.72 -10.04 -10.15
CA ALA A 90 -2.96 -10.80 -10.27
C ALA A 90 -2.90 -12.09 -9.45
N ASP A 91 -1.78 -12.79 -9.48
CA ASP A 91 -1.59 -14.01 -8.69
C ASP A 91 -1.70 -13.73 -7.19
N VAL A 92 -1.12 -12.61 -6.72
CA VAL A 92 -1.22 -12.21 -5.32
C VAL A 92 -2.67 -11.91 -4.94
N LEU A 93 -3.40 -11.16 -5.79
CA LEU A 93 -4.80 -10.83 -5.53
C LEU A 93 -5.66 -12.09 -5.43
N VAL A 94 -5.48 -13.02 -6.36
CA VAL A 94 -6.22 -14.30 -6.34
C VAL A 94 -5.93 -15.07 -5.06
N GLU A 95 -4.67 -15.17 -4.68
CA GLU A 95 -4.25 -15.88 -3.46
C GLU A 95 -4.87 -15.25 -2.21
N LEU A 96 -4.89 -13.91 -2.15
CA LEU A 96 -5.45 -13.19 -1.00
C LEU A 96 -6.98 -13.09 -1.03
N GLY A 97 -7.60 -13.36 -2.16
CA GLY A 97 -9.06 -13.30 -2.30
C GLY A 97 -9.59 -11.91 -2.61
N PHE A 98 -8.77 -11.01 -3.15
CA PHE A 98 -9.18 -9.67 -3.56
C PHE A 98 -9.29 -9.56 -5.06
N ALA A 99 -10.07 -8.57 -5.53
CA ALA A 99 -10.31 -8.36 -6.95
C ALA A 99 -9.73 -7.05 -7.47
N SER A 100 -9.53 -6.05 -6.62
CA SER A 100 -9.02 -4.73 -7.02
C SER A 100 -7.91 -4.27 -6.10
N LEU A 101 -6.96 -3.53 -6.67
CA LEU A 101 -5.73 -3.08 -6.00
C LEU A 101 -5.44 -1.63 -6.39
N LEU A 102 -5.02 -0.84 -5.40
CA LEU A 102 -4.43 0.48 -5.62
C LEU A 102 -3.10 0.52 -4.90
N MET A 103 -2.04 0.84 -5.62
CA MET A 103 -0.69 0.99 -5.09
C MET A 103 -0.29 2.45 -5.10
N LEU A 104 0.27 2.93 -3.99
CA LEU A 104 0.76 4.31 -3.88
C LEU A 104 2.14 4.29 -3.22
N PRO A 105 3.08 5.09 -3.73
CA PRO A 105 4.36 5.24 -3.04
C PRO A 105 4.15 6.11 -1.80
N LEU A 106 4.86 5.77 -0.74
CA LEU A 106 4.88 6.57 0.49
C LEU A 106 6.25 7.23 0.60
N ALA A 107 6.27 8.55 0.61
CA ALA A 107 7.50 9.32 0.77
C ALA A 107 7.63 9.81 2.21
N ILE A 108 8.82 9.75 2.75
CA ILE A 108 9.16 10.34 4.06
C ILE A 108 10.52 11.01 3.89
N GLY A 109 10.64 12.26 4.33
CA GLY A 109 11.89 12.99 4.18
C GLY A 109 12.27 13.26 2.74
N GLY A 110 11.29 13.42 1.85
CA GLY A 110 11.53 13.67 0.44
C GLY A 110 12.00 12.45 -0.36
N ARG A 111 11.98 11.27 0.24
CA ARG A 111 12.41 10.02 -0.40
C ARG A 111 11.31 8.99 -0.37
N THR A 112 11.31 8.11 -1.35
CA THR A 112 10.42 6.94 -1.32
C THR A 112 10.85 6.05 -0.15
N TRP A 113 9.97 5.97 0.84
CA TRP A 113 10.20 5.16 2.04
C TRP A 113 9.58 3.78 1.91
N GLY A 114 8.43 3.70 1.25
CA GLY A 114 7.70 2.45 1.17
C GLY A 114 6.55 2.48 0.19
N LEU A 115 5.71 1.48 0.33
CA LEU A 115 4.57 1.24 -0.54
C LEU A 115 3.31 1.07 0.30
N VAL A 116 2.23 1.70 -0.15
CA VAL A 116 0.89 1.50 0.40
C VAL A 116 0.07 0.75 -0.64
N GLU A 117 -0.60 -0.31 -0.20
CA GLU A 117 -1.50 -1.08 -1.06
C GLU A 117 -2.88 -1.12 -0.44
N LEU A 118 -3.89 -0.78 -1.26
CA LEU A 118 -5.29 -0.81 -0.87
C LEU A 118 -6.00 -1.87 -1.70
N TYR A 119 -6.89 -2.64 -1.07
CA TYR A 119 -7.53 -3.78 -1.69
C TYR A 119 -9.04 -3.70 -1.56
N ARG A 120 -9.75 -4.18 -2.58
CA ARG A 120 -11.20 -4.41 -2.53
C ARG A 120 -11.51 -5.87 -2.85
N LEU A 121 -12.43 -6.45 -2.10
CA LEU A 121 -12.92 -7.80 -2.34
C LEU A 121 -13.70 -7.89 -3.65
N GLU A 122 -14.43 -6.82 -3.98
CA GLU A 122 -15.22 -6.74 -5.20
C GLU A 122 -14.40 -6.19 -6.37
N PRO A 123 -14.74 -6.55 -7.62
CA PRO A 123 -14.03 -6.01 -8.80
C PRO A 123 -14.49 -4.57 -9.10
N HIS A 124 -14.42 -3.72 -8.11
CA HIS A 124 -14.76 -2.31 -8.21
C HIS A 124 -13.46 -1.52 -8.33
N PRO A 125 -13.13 -1.00 -9.53
CA PRO A 125 -11.84 -0.33 -9.74
C PRO A 125 -11.67 0.89 -8.86
N PHE A 126 -10.44 1.12 -8.41
CA PHE A 126 -10.07 2.39 -7.81
C PHE A 126 -9.92 3.42 -8.91
N ASP A 127 -10.58 4.56 -8.78
CA ASP A 127 -10.62 5.60 -9.80
C ASP A 127 -9.71 6.79 -9.45
N ALA A 128 -9.72 7.81 -10.30
CA ALA A 128 -8.90 9.00 -10.10
C ALA A 128 -9.24 9.73 -8.80
N LYS A 129 -10.52 9.73 -8.40
CA LYS A 129 -10.94 10.35 -7.14
C LYS A 129 -10.37 9.58 -5.95
N ASP A 130 -10.40 8.26 -6.01
CA ASP A 130 -9.80 7.42 -4.96
C ASP A 130 -8.31 7.71 -4.82
N MET A 131 -7.60 7.82 -5.95
CA MET A 131 -6.17 8.15 -5.97
C MET A 131 -5.91 9.51 -5.35
N SER A 132 -6.76 10.49 -5.64
CA SER A 132 -6.63 11.85 -5.11
C SER A 132 -6.84 11.87 -3.59
N VAL A 133 -7.89 11.21 -3.11
CA VAL A 133 -8.17 11.13 -1.67
C VAL A 133 -7.03 10.41 -0.95
N ALA A 134 -6.60 9.26 -1.46
CA ALA A 134 -5.50 8.51 -0.86
C ALA A 134 -4.21 9.33 -0.86
N GLY A 135 -3.93 10.04 -1.96
CA GLY A 135 -2.75 10.90 -2.07
C GLY A 135 -2.74 12.00 -1.03
N GLU A 136 -3.88 12.63 -0.76
CA GLU A 136 -3.99 13.66 0.27
C GLU A 136 -3.75 13.08 1.67
N ILE A 137 -4.31 11.92 1.95
CA ILE A 137 -4.11 11.24 3.24
C ILE A 137 -2.62 10.94 3.44
N LEU A 138 -1.97 10.40 2.41
CA LEU A 138 -0.54 10.08 2.48
C LEU A 138 0.33 11.33 2.60
N ALA A 139 -0.05 12.42 1.94
CA ALA A 139 0.70 13.68 2.06
C ALA A 139 0.67 14.19 3.51
N ARG A 140 -0.48 14.11 4.17
CA ARG A 140 -0.58 14.51 5.58
C ARG A 140 0.23 13.59 6.49
N ALA A 141 0.20 12.29 6.23
CA ALA A 141 1.00 11.33 6.99
C ALA A 141 2.50 11.58 6.81
N SER A 142 2.93 11.84 5.58
CA SER A 142 4.31 12.15 5.25
C SER A 142 4.78 13.41 6.00
N ALA A 143 3.97 14.46 6.03
CA ALA A 143 4.29 15.69 6.75
C ALA A 143 4.44 15.46 8.26
N ARG A 144 3.60 14.62 8.85
CA ARG A 144 3.69 14.27 10.28
C ARG A 144 4.92 13.42 10.57
N ALA A 145 5.27 12.53 9.67
CA ALA A 145 6.46 11.68 9.82
C ALA A 145 7.74 12.49 9.77
N ASP A 146 7.76 13.57 8.99
CA ASP A 146 8.92 14.49 8.88
C ASP A 146 9.03 15.43 10.07
N GLY A 147 7.92 15.72 10.70
CA GLY A 147 7.88 16.56 11.90
C GLY A 147 8.13 15.76 13.14
#